data_e3e9b8035330b0d8d7e2e7d2e8ad702a
#
_entry.id   e3e9b8035330b0d8d7e2e7d2e8ad702a
#
_cell.length_a   1.000
_cell.length_b   1.000
_cell.length_c   1.000
_cell.angle_alpha   90.00
_cell.angle_beta   90.00
_cell.angle_gamma   90.00
#
_symmetry.space_group_name_H-M   'P 1'
#
loop_
_entity.id
_entity.type
_entity.pdbx_description
1 polymer ?
#
loop_
_entity_poly.entity_id
_entity_poly.type
_entity_poly.pdbx_seq_one_letter_code
_entity_poly.pdbx_strand_id
1 'polypeptide(L)'
;SSDIEVKDSTWAEMARAGVWYTNNIHIENALIEAPKNFRRCSQLKLDNVFLPNAAETLWNCSNVTLNQVCAKGDYFAMNCTDMQIDNFELAGNYCFDGAKNVEIHHAKMLSKDAFWNSENVTVYDSYISGEYLGWNSKNLTLVNCTIESLQGMCYVENLVLKNCRLLHTTLAFEYSTVNAEITGKADSILNPKGGTIRADA
;
A
#
# COMPACT_ATOMS: atom_id res chain seq x y z
N SER A 1 -3.18 22.53 -13.54
CA SER A 1 -4.22 22.10 -14.51
C SER A 1 -5.40 21.48 -13.78
N SER A 2 -6.54 21.42 -14.42
CA SER A 2 -7.74 20.78 -13.89
C SER A 2 -8.55 20.12 -15.01
N ASP A 3 -9.39 19.15 -14.63
CA ASP A 3 -10.37 18.50 -15.51
C ASP A 3 -9.73 17.87 -16.75
N ILE A 4 -8.79 16.93 -16.50
CA ILE A 4 -8.05 16.23 -17.53
C ILE A 4 -8.57 14.80 -17.65
N GLU A 5 -8.90 14.38 -18.86
CA GLU A 5 -9.20 12.99 -19.20
C GLU A 5 -8.22 12.49 -20.25
N VAL A 6 -7.61 11.34 -20.01
CA VAL A 6 -6.67 10.71 -20.93
C VAL A 6 -7.05 9.24 -21.10
N LYS A 7 -7.24 8.80 -22.33
CA LYS A 7 -7.59 7.40 -22.64
C LYS A 7 -6.66 6.82 -23.69
N ASP A 8 -6.48 5.49 -23.61
CA ASP A 8 -5.79 4.69 -24.63
C ASP A 8 -4.42 5.28 -25.01
N SER A 9 -3.57 5.54 -24.00
CA SER A 9 -2.35 6.31 -24.19
C SER A 9 -1.09 5.58 -23.73
N THR A 10 0.03 5.93 -24.35
CA THR A 10 1.36 5.51 -23.91
C THR A 10 2.21 6.75 -23.60
N TRP A 11 2.78 6.76 -22.39
CA TRP A 11 3.65 7.83 -21.91
C TRP A 11 5.07 7.29 -21.84
N ALA A 12 5.90 7.67 -22.78
CA ALA A 12 7.28 7.23 -22.84
C ALA A 12 8.11 7.78 -21.67
N GLU A 13 9.28 7.23 -21.42
CA GLU A 13 10.18 7.63 -20.31
C GLU A 13 10.43 9.14 -20.24
N MET A 14 10.43 9.81 -21.37
CA MET A 14 10.64 11.26 -21.45
C MET A 14 9.50 12.09 -20.83
N ALA A 15 8.32 11.49 -20.61
CA ALA A 15 7.19 12.13 -19.92
C ALA A 15 7.39 12.16 -18.38
N ARG A 16 8.61 12.02 -17.92
CA ARG A 16 8.99 12.10 -16.51
C ARG A 16 8.50 13.38 -15.88
N ALA A 17 7.94 13.27 -14.69
CA ALA A 17 7.41 14.39 -13.92
C ALA A 17 6.32 15.19 -14.68
N GLY A 18 5.56 14.53 -15.54
CA GLY A 18 4.64 15.19 -16.46
C GLY A 18 3.38 15.74 -15.82
N VAL A 19 2.94 15.19 -14.68
CA VAL A 19 1.68 15.58 -14.03
C VAL A 19 1.93 15.98 -12.58
N TRP A 20 2.05 17.26 -12.36
CA TRP A 20 2.22 17.86 -11.04
C TRP A 20 1.19 18.96 -10.81
N TYR A 21 0.71 19.08 -9.57
CA TYR A 21 -0.26 20.12 -9.16
C TYR A 21 -1.54 20.14 -10.02
N THR A 22 -2.05 18.94 -10.34
CA THR A 22 -3.25 18.78 -11.16
C THR A 22 -4.42 18.38 -10.27
N ASN A 23 -5.58 18.97 -10.55
CA ASN A 23 -6.82 18.62 -9.88
C ASN A 23 -7.79 17.98 -10.88
N ASN A 24 -8.49 16.93 -10.45
CA ASN A 24 -9.45 16.18 -11.25
C ASN A 24 -8.85 15.64 -12.55
N ILE A 25 -8.11 14.55 -12.42
CA ILE A 25 -7.50 13.85 -13.55
C ILE A 25 -7.98 12.39 -13.56
N HIS A 26 -8.43 11.93 -14.72
CA HIS A 26 -8.79 10.54 -14.97
C HIS A 26 -7.96 10.00 -16.14
N ILE A 27 -7.27 8.88 -15.88
CA ILE A 27 -6.49 8.16 -16.89
C ILE A 27 -7.01 6.74 -16.98
N GLU A 28 -7.32 6.31 -18.20
CA GLU A 28 -7.90 5.00 -18.50
C GLU A 28 -7.13 4.32 -19.63
N ASN A 29 -6.88 3.01 -19.48
CA ASN A 29 -6.17 2.20 -20.49
C ASN A 29 -4.82 2.80 -20.89
N ALA A 30 -3.90 2.93 -19.96
CA ALA A 30 -2.63 3.58 -20.24
C ALA A 30 -1.40 2.73 -19.85
N LEU A 31 -0.35 2.89 -20.64
CA LEU A 31 1.00 2.47 -20.31
C LEU A 31 1.83 3.72 -19.96
N ILE A 32 2.33 3.80 -18.73
CA ILE A 32 3.11 4.95 -18.24
C ILE A 32 4.51 4.45 -17.90
N GLU A 33 5.45 4.60 -18.81
CA GLU A 33 6.86 4.20 -18.63
C GLU A 33 7.67 5.22 -17.84
N ALA A 34 7.15 6.43 -17.74
CA ALA A 34 7.83 7.56 -17.13
C ALA A 34 7.72 7.57 -15.60
N PRO A 35 8.83 7.69 -14.86
CA PRO A 35 8.80 7.79 -13.40
C PRO A 35 8.41 9.19 -12.92
N LYS A 36 8.19 9.30 -11.60
CA LYS A 36 7.98 10.56 -10.87
C LYS A 36 6.75 11.34 -11.29
N ASN A 37 5.74 10.65 -11.83
CA ASN A 37 4.47 11.26 -12.19
C ASN A 37 3.53 11.39 -10.99
N PHE A 38 2.52 12.25 -11.13
CA PHE A 38 1.47 12.49 -10.14
C PHE A 38 2.00 12.98 -8.80
N ARG A 39 2.45 14.22 -8.76
CA ARG A 39 2.84 14.86 -7.51
C ARG A 39 1.92 16.02 -7.15
N ARG A 40 1.47 16.04 -5.90
CA ARG A 40 0.56 17.05 -5.37
C ARG A 40 -0.70 17.22 -6.23
N CYS A 41 -1.20 16.09 -6.72
CA CYS A 41 -2.46 16.03 -7.44
C CYS A 41 -3.60 15.73 -6.47
N SER A 42 -4.80 16.15 -6.84
CA SER A 42 -6.02 15.84 -6.11
C SER A 42 -7.11 15.34 -7.05
N GLN A 43 -8.01 14.48 -6.54
CA GLN A 43 -9.05 13.85 -7.34
C GLN A 43 -8.45 13.12 -8.57
N LEU A 44 -7.55 12.20 -8.29
CA LEU A 44 -6.86 11.41 -9.30
C LEU A 44 -7.49 10.03 -9.42
N LYS A 45 -7.83 9.63 -10.64
CA LYS A 45 -8.33 8.30 -10.94
C LYS A 45 -7.49 7.61 -12.01
N LEU A 46 -7.01 6.40 -11.72
CA LEU A 46 -6.32 5.52 -12.66
C LEU A 46 -7.13 4.24 -12.82
N ASP A 47 -7.56 3.93 -14.03
CA ASP A 47 -8.28 2.71 -14.41
C ASP A 47 -7.50 1.94 -15.48
N ASN A 48 -7.19 0.67 -15.24
CA ASN A 48 -6.45 -0.18 -16.16
C ASN A 48 -5.15 0.51 -16.65
N VAL A 49 -4.25 0.76 -15.69
CA VAL A 49 -2.98 1.47 -15.95
C VAL A 49 -1.80 0.59 -15.54
N PHE A 50 -0.83 0.46 -16.43
CA PHE A 50 0.43 -0.20 -16.17
C PHE A 50 1.57 0.82 -16.07
N LEU A 51 2.30 0.77 -14.94
CA LEU A 51 3.43 1.64 -14.65
C LEU A 51 4.70 0.78 -14.43
N PRO A 52 5.41 0.37 -15.50
CA PRO A 52 6.60 -0.46 -15.37
C PRO A 52 7.77 0.24 -14.65
N ASN A 53 7.74 1.56 -14.57
CA ASN A 53 8.67 2.37 -13.80
C ASN A 53 7.92 3.41 -12.97
N ALA A 54 7.35 2.98 -11.86
CA ALA A 54 6.58 3.82 -10.95
C ALA A 54 7.44 4.43 -9.82
N ALA A 55 8.75 4.53 -10.00
CA ALA A 55 9.63 5.09 -8.99
C ALA A 55 9.19 6.51 -8.61
N GLU A 56 9.04 6.76 -7.31
CA GLU A 56 8.63 8.05 -6.75
C GLU A 56 7.33 8.61 -7.38
N THR A 57 6.38 7.74 -7.69
CA THR A 57 5.11 8.09 -8.32
C THR A 57 4.00 8.19 -7.27
N LEU A 58 3.02 9.06 -7.49
CA LEU A 58 1.94 9.39 -6.54
C LEU A 58 2.48 9.94 -5.22
N TRP A 59 3.16 11.07 -5.24
CA TRP A 59 3.64 11.71 -4.02
C TRP A 59 2.77 12.89 -3.59
N ASN A 60 2.38 12.89 -2.32
CA ASN A 60 1.56 13.95 -1.72
C ASN A 60 0.25 14.20 -2.49
N CYS A 61 -0.37 13.14 -3.01
CA CYS A 61 -1.65 13.23 -3.69
C CYS A 61 -2.81 12.98 -2.71
N SER A 62 -3.99 13.45 -3.04
CA SER A 62 -5.20 13.27 -2.24
C SER A 62 -6.41 12.88 -3.07
N ASN A 63 -7.36 12.16 -2.46
CA ASN A 63 -8.55 11.65 -3.14
C ASN A 63 -8.17 10.85 -4.40
N VAL A 64 -7.47 9.75 -4.17
CA VAL A 64 -6.91 8.90 -5.22
C VAL A 64 -7.72 7.62 -5.34
N THR A 65 -8.13 7.28 -6.53
CA THR A 65 -8.77 5.99 -6.85
C THR A 65 -7.89 5.23 -7.83
N LEU A 66 -7.51 4.01 -7.47
CA LEU A 66 -6.78 3.09 -8.34
C LEU A 66 -7.62 1.84 -8.57
N ASN A 67 -7.85 1.47 -9.81
CA ASN A 67 -8.55 0.26 -10.18
C ASN A 67 -7.81 -0.44 -11.33
N GLN A 68 -7.52 -1.74 -11.17
CA GLN A 68 -6.76 -2.50 -12.15
C GLN A 68 -5.41 -1.82 -12.49
N VAL A 69 -4.63 -1.49 -11.48
CA VAL A 69 -3.32 -0.85 -11.63
C VAL A 69 -2.21 -1.81 -11.28
N CYS A 70 -1.22 -1.92 -12.16
CA CYS A 70 0.01 -2.65 -11.91
C CYS A 70 1.20 -1.69 -11.95
N ALA A 71 1.97 -1.64 -10.87
CA ALA A 71 3.07 -0.70 -10.69
C ALA A 71 4.36 -1.41 -10.27
N LYS A 72 5.50 -0.97 -10.79
CA LYS A 72 6.83 -1.41 -10.37
C LYS A 72 7.71 -0.21 -10.09
N GLY A 73 8.21 -0.11 -8.88
CA GLY A 73 9.11 0.98 -8.49
C GLY A 73 9.02 1.31 -7.00
N ASP A 74 10.09 1.88 -6.47
CA ASP A 74 10.19 2.25 -5.07
C ASP A 74 9.48 3.57 -4.76
N TYR A 75 9.08 3.75 -3.49
CA TYR A 75 8.44 4.95 -2.99
C TYR A 75 7.11 5.31 -3.69
N PHE A 76 6.31 4.30 -4.02
CA PHE A 76 4.98 4.51 -4.59
C PHE A 76 3.99 5.00 -3.52
N ALA A 77 3.19 6.02 -3.84
CA ALA A 77 2.12 6.59 -3.02
C ALA A 77 2.59 7.19 -1.67
N MET A 78 3.77 7.76 -1.63
CA MET A 78 4.32 8.41 -0.43
C MET A 78 3.50 9.63 -0.02
N ASN A 79 3.12 9.70 1.26
CA ASN A 79 2.33 10.79 1.85
C ASN A 79 1.00 11.08 1.13
N CYS A 80 0.41 10.09 0.50
CA CYS A 80 -0.92 10.22 -0.09
C CYS A 80 -2.02 10.14 0.98
N THR A 81 -3.15 10.76 0.72
CA THR A 81 -4.31 10.71 1.61
C THR A 81 -5.60 10.39 0.88
N ASP A 82 -6.51 9.72 1.59
CA ASP A 82 -7.86 9.44 1.08
C ASP A 82 -7.81 8.61 -0.23
N MET A 83 -7.33 7.38 -0.11
CA MET A 83 -7.15 6.48 -1.25
C MET A 83 -8.14 5.32 -1.20
N GLN A 84 -8.73 4.99 -2.35
CA GLN A 84 -9.52 3.78 -2.61
C GLN A 84 -8.85 2.97 -3.72
N ILE A 85 -8.50 1.72 -3.40
CA ILE A 85 -7.68 0.90 -4.29
C ILE A 85 -8.31 -0.48 -4.43
N ASP A 86 -8.53 -0.92 -5.66
CA ASP A 86 -9.04 -2.26 -5.96
C ASP A 86 -8.29 -2.90 -7.15
N ASN A 87 -8.08 -4.22 -7.09
CA ASN A 87 -7.34 -4.96 -8.13
C ASN A 87 -5.97 -4.32 -8.43
N PHE A 88 -5.07 -4.42 -7.46
CA PHE A 88 -3.80 -3.72 -7.47
C PHE A 88 -2.62 -4.67 -7.37
N GLU A 89 -1.62 -4.49 -8.21
CA GLU A 89 -0.34 -5.18 -8.09
C GLU A 89 0.81 -4.17 -7.96
N LEU A 90 1.68 -4.41 -6.99
CA LEU A 90 2.86 -3.59 -6.75
C LEU A 90 4.08 -4.45 -6.48
N ALA A 91 5.17 -4.10 -7.13
CA ALA A 91 6.51 -4.57 -6.79
C ALA A 91 7.45 -3.37 -6.63
N GLY A 92 7.87 -3.10 -5.40
CA GLY A 92 8.76 -1.97 -5.08
C GLY A 92 8.72 -1.64 -3.60
N ASN A 93 9.83 -1.16 -3.06
CA ASN A 93 10.00 -0.92 -1.65
C ASN A 93 9.43 0.44 -1.21
N TYR A 94 9.15 0.58 0.09
CA TYR A 94 8.67 1.81 0.72
C TYR A 94 7.34 2.33 0.18
N CYS A 95 6.44 1.43 -0.25
CA CYS A 95 5.13 1.85 -0.73
C CYS A 95 4.25 2.36 0.42
N PHE A 96 3.47 3.38 0.14
CA PHE A 96 2.53 4.01 1.09
C PHE A 96 3.18 4.57 2.36
N ASP A 97 4.47 4.90 2.33
CA ASP A 97 5.13 5.56 3.46
C ASP A 97 4.46 6.90 3.76
N GLY A 98 4.02 7.07 5.00
CA GLY A 98 3.31 8.27 5.44
C GLY A 98 1.89 8.44 4.88
N ALA A 99 1.34 7.44 4.19
CA ALA A 99 -0.01 7.51 3.65
C ALA A 99 -1.08 7.48 4.75
N LYS A 100 -2.22 8.14 4.52
CA LYS A 100 -3.33 8.21 5.49
C LYS A 100 -4.68 7.97 4.84
N ASN A 101 -5.56 7.32 5.59
CA ASN A 101 -6.93 7.03 5.14
C ASN A 101 -6.93 6.26 3.83
N VAL A 102 -6.39 5.05 3.86
CA VAL A 102 -6.22 4.18 2.68
C VAL A 102 -7.04 2.93 2.85
N GLU A 103 -7.81 2.57 1.84
CA GLU A 103 -8.54 1.31 1.76
C GLU A 103 -8.11 0.55 0.50
N ILE A 104 -7.70 -0.72 0.66
CA ILE A 104 -7.16 -1.54 -0.40
C ILE A 104 -7.91 -2.87 -0.43
N HIS A 105 -8.36 -3.29 -1.61
CA HIS A 105 -8.97 -4.58 -1.87
C HIS A 105 -8.24 -5.33 -2.99
N HIS A 106 -8.20 -6.66 -2.89
CA HIS A 106 -7.70 -7.55 -3.94
C HIS A 106 -6.33 -7.15 -4.48
N ALA A 107 -5.37 -6.95 -3.59
CA ALA A 107 -4.03 -6.54 -3.95
C ALA A 107 -3.01 -7.66 -3.79
N LYS A 108 -1.96 -7.59 -4.61
CA LYS A 108 -0.72 -8.32 -4.42
C LYS A 108 0.41 -7.30 -4.31
N MET A 109 1.00 -7.20 -3.13
CA MET A 109 2.06 -6.23 -2.85
C MET A 109 3.35 -6.94 -2.45
N LEU A 110 4.40 -6.73 -3.22
CA LEU A 110 5.76 -7.18 -2.94
C LEU A 110 6.58 -5.95 -2.60
N SER A 111 6.69 -5.65 -1.31
CA SER A 111 7.29 -4.41 -0.85
C SER A 111 7.94 -4.57 0.51
N LYS A 112 9.23 -4.37 0.58
CA LYS A 112 9.92 -4.13 1.83
C LYS A 112 9.51 -2.76 2.37
N ASP A 113 9.36 -2.64 3.68
CA ASP A 113 9.01 -1.39 4.36
C ASP A 113 7.67 -0.77 3.90
N ALA A 114 6.69 -1.61 3.53
CA ALA A 114 5.36 -1.15 3.17
C ALA A 114 4.63 -0.52 4.36
N PHE A 115 3.88 0.54 4.12
CA PHE A 115 3.05 1.25 5.12
C PHE A 115 3.82 1.85 6.30
N TRP A 116 5.09 2.16 6.16
CA TRP A 116 5.82 2.88 7.21
C TRP A 116 5.16 4.23 7.51
N ASN A 117 5.09 4.57 8.78
CA ASN A 117 4.52 5.85 9.23
C ASN A 117 3.10 6.13 8.73
N SER A 118 2.37 5.11 8.29
CA SER A 118 1.01 5.28 7.78
C SER A 118 -0.02 5.40 8.91
N GLU A 119 -1.19 5.93 8.59
CA GLU A 119 -2.29 6.08 9.54
C GLU A 119 -3.63 5.76 8.90
N ASN A 120 -4.47 4.99 9.61
CA ASN A 120 -5.80 4.61 9.15
C ASN A 120 -5.76 3.88 7.80
N VAL A 121 -5.06 2.76 7.75
CA VAL A 121 -4.97 1.89 6.56
C VAL A 121 -5.74 0.61 6.81
N THR A 122 -6.61 0.23 5.89
CA THR A 122 -7.29 -1.06 5.90
C THR A 122 -7.06 -1.79 4.59
N VAL A 123 -6.64 -3.06 4.69
CA VAL A 123 -6.38 -3.91 3.53
C VAL A 123 -7.24 -5.17 3.62
N TYR A 124 -7.95 -5.49 2.54
CA TYR A 124 -8.83 -6.64 2.42
C TYR A 124 -8.37 -7.62 1.35
N ASP A 125 -8.58 -8.91 1.59
CA ASP A 125 -8.50 -9.96 0.57
C ASP A 125 -7.21 -9.89 -0.27
N SER A 126 -6.06 -9.70 0.39
CA SER A 126 -4.81 -9.37 -0.28
C SER A 126 -3.65 -10.25 0.17
N TYR A 127 -2.62 -10.29 -0.66
CA TYR A 127 -1.32 -10.85 -0.32
C TYR A 127 -0.28 -9.74 -0.21
N ILE A 128 0.45 -9.75 0.91
CA ILE A 128 1.51 -8.77 1.20
C ILE A 128 2.78 -9.51 1.59
N SER A 129 3.85 -9.28 0.86
CA SER A 129 5.17 -9.86 1.15
C SER A 129 6.25 -8.79 1.17
N GLY A 130 7.08 -8.82 2.19
CA GLY A 130 8.24 -7.95 2.35
C GLY A 130 8.59 -7.73 3.83
N GLU A 131 9.86 -7.45 4.11
CA GLU A 131 10.34 -7.18 5.46
C GLU A 131 9.74 -5.90 6.04
N TYR A 132 9.62 -5.83 7.36
CA TYR A 132 9.28 -4.63 8.15
C TYR A 132 7.94 -3.98 7.80
N LEU A 133 6.95 -4.78 7.40
CA LEU A 133 5.60 -4.31 7.11
C LEU A 133 5.01 -3.49 8.27
N GLY A 134 4.48 -2.32 7.96
CA GLY A 134 3.68 -1.51 8.88
C GLY A 134 4.46 -0.81 10.00
N TRP A 135 5.77 -0.74 9.91
CA TRP A 135 6.61 -0.14 10.95
C TRP A 135 6.19 1.29 11.29
N ASN A 136 6.03 1.55 12.58
CA ASN A 136 5.64 2.87 13.10
C ASN A 136 4.32 3.42 12.53
N SER A 137 3.39 2.53 12.18
CA SER A 137 2.06 2.91 11.71
C SER A 137 1.05 2.98 12.85
N LYS A 138 -0.11 3.57 12.55
CA LYS A 138 -1.23 3.71 13.48
C LYS A 138 -2.53 3.31 12.81
N ASN A 139 -3.35 2.53 13.52
CA ASN A 139 -4.62 2.02 13.02
C ASN A 139 -4.43 1.28 11.69
N LEU A 140 -3.61 0.23 11.68
CA LEU A 140 -3.45 -0.68 10.56
C LEU A 140 -4.36 -1.88 10.75
N THR A 141 -5.26 -2.11 9.81
CA THR A 141 -6.21 -3.24 9.82
C THR A 141 -6.02 -4.10 8.57
N LEU A 142 -5.83 -5.41 8.77
CA LEU A 142 -5.70 -6.38 7.70
C LEU A 142 -6.79 -7.43 7.86
N VAL A 143 -7.60 -7.66 6.82
CA VAL A 143 -8.75 -8.55 6.84
C VAL A 143 -8.64 -9.56 5.70
N ASN A 144 -8.75 -10.85 6.00
CA ASN A 144 -8.61 -11.93 5.02
C ASN A 144 -7.31 -11.85 4.20
N CYS A 145 -6.22 -11.43 4.81
CA CYS A 145 -4.93 -11.26 4.14
C CYS A 145 -4.00 -12.44 4.42
N THR A 146 -3.15 -12.72 3.45
CA THR A 146 -1.96 -13.55 3.63
C THR A 146 -0.73 -12.65 3.68
N ILE A 147 0.05 -12.78 4.75
CA ILE A 147 1.16 -11.88 5.07
C ILE A 147 2.43 -12.70 5.20
N GLU A 148 3.48 -12.27 4.54
CA GLU A 148 4.81 -12.85 4.65
C GLU A 148 5.83 -11.74 4.95
N SER A 149 6.26 -11.63 6.22
CA SER A 149 7.10 -10.50 6.63
C SER A 149 8.03 -10.86 7.78
N LEU A 150 9.32 -10.70 7.58
CA LEU A 150 10.30 -10.72 8.66
C LEU A 150 10.18 -9.43 9.48
N GLN A 151 10.14 -9.54 10.81
CA GLN A 151 9.90 -8.40 11.72
C GLN A 151 8.75 -7.49 11.27
N GLY A 152 7.67 -8.13 10.83
CA GLY A 152 6.52 -7.40 10.35
C GLY A 152 5.62 -6.89 11.48
N MET A 153 4.93 -5.80 11.20
CA MET A 153 3.90 -5.24 12.08
C MET A 153 4.45 -4.85 13.47
N CYS A 154 5.68 -4.35 13.49
CA CYS A 154 6.33 -3.83 14.69
C CYS A 154 6.10 -2.33 14.86
N TYR A 155 6.09 -1.87 16.12
CA TYR A 155 5.83 -0.47 16.49
C TYR A 155 4.52 0.09 15.95
N VAL A 156 3.49 -0.75 15.84
CA VAL A 156 2.16 -0.35 15.38
C VAL A 156 1.28 0.02 16.58
N GLU A 157 0.71 1.19 16.55
CA GLU A 157 -0.36 1.57 17.46
C GLU A 157 -1.70 1.13 16.90
N ASN A 158 -2.38 0.22 17.61
CA ASN A 158 -3.67 -0.34 17.21
C ASN A 158 -3.63 -1.12 15.88
N LEU A 159 -2.92 -2.24 15.90
CA LEU A 159 -2.93 -3.23 14.82
C LEU A 159 -4.13 -4.17 14.99
N VAL A 160 -4.86 -4.41 13.91
CA VAL A 160 -5.96 -5.37 13.86
C VAL A 160 -5.75 -6.36 12.73
N LEU A 161 -5.73 -7.65 13.03
CA LEU A 161 -5.75 -8.74 12.06
C LEU A 161 -7.05 -9.52 12.20
N LYS A 162 -7.80 -9.70 11.13
CA LYS A 162 -9.01 -10.51 11.09
C LYS A 162 -8.89 -11.59 10.02
N ASN A 163 -8.98 -12.86 10.43
CA ASN A 163 -8.88 -13.99 9.52
C ASN A 163 -7.65 -13.90 8.60
N CYS A 164 -6.49 -13.63 9.18
CA CYS A 164 -5.24 -13.50 8.44
C CYS A 164 -4.38 -14.74 8.58
N ARG A 165 -3.64 -15.08 7.53
CA ARG A 165 -2.62 -16.13 7.53
C ARG A 165 -1.24 -15.50 7.52
N LEU A 166 -0.39 -15.91 8.46
CA LEU A 166 1.02 -15.51 8.51
C LEU A 166 1.89 -16.62 7.94
N LEU A 167 2.63 -16.34 6.88
CA LEU A 167 3.59 -17.26 6.26
C LEU A 167 5.00 -16.71 6.49
N HIS A 168 5.94 -17.55 6.91
CA HIS A 168 7.33 -17.14 7.12
C HIS A 168 7.48 -15.79 7.85
N THR A 169 6.51 -15.50 8.72
CA THR A 169 6.47 -14.26 9.47
C THR A 169 7.07 -14.49 10.84
N THR A 170 8.21 -13.88 11.08
CA THR A 170 9.00 -14.04 12.29
C THR A 170 9.15 -12.72 13.03
N LEU A 171 9.40 -12.78 14.34
CA LEU A 171 9.61 -11.63 15.22
C LEU A 171 8.48 -10.58 15.08
N ALA A 172 7.24 -11.08 14.91
CA ALA A 172 6.09 -10.23 14.66
C ALA A 172 5.65 -9.45 15.90
N PHE A 173 5.04 -8.30 15.67
CA PHE A 173 4.31 -7.49 16.66
C PHE A 173 5.18 -6.80 17.71
N GLU A 174 6.49 -6.74 17.54
CA GLU A 174 7.36 -6.11 18.54
C GLU A 174 6.90 -4.67 18.85
N TYR A 175 6.73 -4.37 20.14
CA TYR A 175 6.24 -3.08 20.65
C TYR A 175 4.92 -2.58 20.02
N SER A 176 4.07 -3.49 19.51
CA SER A 176 2.76 -3.14 18.96
C SER A 176 1.62 -3.41 19.94
N THR A 177 0.58 -2.61 19.90
CA THR A 177 -0.73 -2.99 20.46
C THR A 177 -1.50 -3.71 19.38
N VAL A 178 -1.92 -4.96 19.64
CA VAL A 178 -2.43 -5.86 18.60
C VAL A 178 -3.68 -6.61 19.04
N ASN A 179 -4.67 -6.68 18.15
CA ASN A 179 -5.79 -7.61 18.23
C ASN A 179 -5.78 -8.46 16.96
N ALA A 180 -5.39 -9.73 17.10
CA ALA A 180 -5.14 -10.59 15.95
C ALA A 180 -5.93 -11.90 16.03
N GLU A 181 -6.60 -12.23 14.93
CA GLU A 181 -7.15 -13.54 14.61
C GLU A 181 -6.35 -14.13 13.45
N ILE A 182 -5.54 -15.14 13.74
CA ILE A 182 -4.62 -15.77 12.80
C ILE A 182 -5.14 -17.17 12.48
N THR A 183 -5.38 -17.43 11.21
CA THR A 183 -5.67 -18.77 10.70
C THR A 183 -4.37 -19.53 10.52
N GLY A 184 -4.22 -20.65 11.23
CA GLY A 184 -2.98 -21.42 11.31
C GLY A 184 -2.07 -20.94 12.44
N LYS A 185 -0.79 -20.81 12.18
CA LYS A 185 0.23 -20.50 13.19
C LYS A 185 0.96 -19.19 12.93
N ALA A 186 1.54 -18.63 13.98
CA ALA A 186 2.58 -17.61 13.87
C ALA A 186 3.95 -18.27 14.12
N ASP A 187 4.93 -18.03 13.26
CA ASP A 187 6.26 -18.64 13.42
C ASP A 187 6.98 -18.11 14.65
N SER A 188 6.95 -16.81 14.88
CA SER A 188 7.38 -16.23 16.14
C SER A 188 6.76 -14.85 16.41
N ILE A 189 6.53 -14.59 17.69
CA ILE A 189 6.00 -13.33 18.21
C ILE A 189 7.03 -12.79 19.20
N LEU A 190 7.34 -11.50 19.10
CA LEU A 190 8.33 -10.86 19.96
C LEU A 190 7.72 -9.65 20.69
N ASN A 191 7.75 -9.71 22.01
CA ASN A 191 7.45 -8.59 22.92
C ASN A 191 6.33 -7.63 22.48
N PRO A 192 5.10 -8.10 22.20
CA PRO A 192 3.99 -7.19 21.94
C PRO A 192 3.73 -6.29 23.15
N LYS A 193 3.36 -5.06 22.92
CA LYS A 193 3.09 -4.08 23.98
C LYS A 193 1.77 -4.37 24.72
N GLY A 194 0.83 -4.99 24.04
CA GLY A 194 -0.47 -5.37 24.62
C GLY A 194 -1.49 -5.80 23.58
N GLY A 195 -2.64 -6.28 24.06
CA GLY A 195 -3.74 -6.73 23.22
C GLY A 195 -4.01 -8.23 23.32
N THR A 196 -4.61 -8.79 22.29
CA THR A 196 -4.98 -10.20 22.22
C THR A 196 -4.55 -10.81 20.90
N ILE A 197 -3.91 -11.97 20.96
CA ILE A 197 -3.52 -12.73 19.78
C ILE A 197 -4.15 -14.11 19.89
N ARG A 198 -4.89 -14.52 18.89
CA ARG A 198 -5.46 -15.87 18.76
C ARG A 198 -4.94 -16.51 17.49
N ALA A 199 -4.48 -17.72 17.58
CA ALA A 199 -4.03 -18.56 16.47
C ALA A 199 -4.58 -19.97 16.66
N ASP A 200 -4.63 -20.77 15.61
CA ASP A 200 -5.13 -22.14 15.68
C ASP A 200 -4.12 -23.10 16.32
N ALA A 201 -2.84 -22.77 16.30
CA ALA A 201 -1.75 -23.58 16.87
C ALA A 201 -0.59 -22.70 17.33
#